data_0ed5bd281cc4069c56adde7384baf345
#
_entry.id   0ed5bd281cc4069c56adde7384baf345
#
_cell.length_a   1.000
_cell.length_b   1.000
_cell.length_c   1.000
_cell.angle_alpha   90.00
_cell.angle_beta   90.00
_cell.angle_gamma   90.00
#
_symmetry.space_group_name_H-M   'P 1'
#
loop_
_entity.id
_entity.type
_entity.pdbx_description
1 polymer ?
#
loop_
_entity_poly.entity_id
_entity_poly.type
_entity_poly.pdbx_seq_one_letter_code
_entity_poly.pdbx_strand_id
1 'polypeptide(L)'
;MDKIAGLKEILELDPKNSFARYGMAMELATRGDTAAAVAEFDTLLENDPAYTAGYFMAAQTLAKAAQTLAAIERLKAGIMSARRSGNNHALSEMQAMLDELER
;
A
#
# COMPACT_ATOMS: atom_id res chain seq x y z
N MET A 1 11.23 -21.22 -7.79
CA MET A 1 11.29 -19.84 -8.31
C MET A 1 11.03 -18.85 -7.19
N ASP A 2 11.78 -17.77 -7.19
CA ASP A 2 11.56 -16.70 -6.23
C ASP A 2 10.20 -16.03 -6.49
N LYS A 3 9.47 -15.72 -5.40
CA LYS A 3 8.15 -15.09 -5.48
C LYS A 3 8.19 -13.77 -6.25
N ILE A 4 9.21 -12.93 -6.02
CA ILE A 4 9.34 -11.67 -6.74
C ILE A 4 9.54 -11.89 -8.23
N ALA A 5 10.37 -12.87 -8.62
CA ALA A 5 10.60 -13.17 -10.03
C ALA A 5 9.30 -13.58 -10.73
N GLY A 6 8.47 -14.41 -10.07
CA GLY A 6 7.19 -14.81 -10.63
C GLY A 6 6.23 -13.63 -10.79
N LEU A 7 6.18 -12.74 -9.81
CA LEU A 7 5.33 -11.55 -9.88
C LEU A 7 5.80 -10.58 -10.97
N LYS A 8 7.12 -10.44 -11.15
CA LYS A 8 7.66 -9.62 -12.23
C LYS A 8 7.24 -10.14 -13.60
N GLU A 9 7.23 -11.45 -13.80
CA GLU A 9 6.80 -12.04 -15.06
C GLU A 9 5.33 -11.68 -15.35
N ILE A 10 4.47 -11.75 -14.34
CA ILE A 10 3.06 -11.36 -14.50
C ILE A 10 2.96 -9.89 -14.89
N LEU A 11 3.73 -9.02 -14.23
CA LEU A 11 3.68 -7.59 -14.50
C LEU A 11 4.29 -7.19 -15.85
N GLU A 12 5.20 -8.00 -16.40
CA GLU A 12 5.70 -7.80 -17.76
C GLU A 12 4.59 -7.99 -18.80
N LEU A 13 3.72 -8.96 -18.57
CA LEU A 13 2.60 -9.26 -19.46
C LEU A 13 1.39 -8.39 -19.19
N ASP A 14 1.20 -7.97 -17.94
CA ASP A 14 0.05 -7.19 -17.50
C ASP A 14 0.51 -6.12 -16.49
N PRO A 15 1.07 -5.01 -16.97
CA PRO A 15 1.67 -3.98 -16.09
C PRO A 15 0.69 -3.32 -15.12
N LYS A 16 -0.61 -3.38 -15.39
CA LYS A 16 -1.64 -2.81 -14.52
C LYS A 16 -2.35 -3.84 -13.66
N ASN A 17 -1.78 -5.03 -13.54
CA ASN A 17 -2.33 -6.06 -12.66
C ASN A 17 -2.14 -5.65 -11.21
N SER A 18 -3.21 -5.13 -10.60
CA SER A 18 -3.17 -4.61 -9.24
C SER A 18 -2.83 -5.69 -8.21
N PHE A 19 -3.40 -6.88 -8.36
CA PHE A 19 -3.15 -7.98 -7.44
C PHE A 19 -1.67 -8.38 -7.43
N ALA A 20 -1.07 -8.50 -8.61
CA ALA A 20 0.35 -8.86 -8.72
C ALA A 20 1.25 -7.78 -8.16
N ARG A 21 0.94 -6.51 -8.41
CA ARG A 21 1.76 -5.41 -7.90
C ARG A 21 1.64 -5.29 -6.38
N TYR A 22 0.43 -5.46 -5.86
CA TYR A 22 0.23 -5.50 -4.41
C TYR A 22 1.05 -6.63 -3.79
N GLY A 23 1.02 -7.81 -4.39
CA GLY A 23 1.81 -8.96 -3.92
C GLY A 23 3.30 -8.67 -3.92
N MET A 24 3.80 -8.00 -4.97
CA MET A 24 5.21 -7.63 -5.04
C MET A 24 5.59 -6.62 -3.95
N ALA A 25 4.76 -5.58 -3.75
CA ALA A 25 5.00 -4.60 -2.70
C ALA A 25 5.05 -5.26 -1.32
N MET A 26 4.12 -6.17 -1.05
CA MET A 26 4.06 -6.88 0.23
C MET A 26 5.30 -7.74 0.46
N GLU A 27 5.77 -8.43 -0.58
CA GLU A 27 6.97 -9.26 -0.45
C GLU A 27 8.21 -8.41 -0.20
N LEU A 28 8.34 -7.28 -0.89
CA LEU A 28 9.43 -6.35 -0.67
C LEU A 28 9.40 -5.79 0.75
N ALA A 29 8.22 -5.45 1.26
CA ALA A 29 8.05 -4.97 2.63
C ALA A 29 8.48 -6.03 3.64
N THR A 30 8.09 -7.28 3.42
CA THR A 30 8.48 -8.40 4.28
C THR A 30 9.98 -8.60 4.31
N ARG A 31 10.66 -8.37 3.20
CA ARG A 31 12.11 -8.48 3.11
C ARG A 31 12.86 -7.26 3.69
N GLY A 32 12.12 -6.25 4.14
CA GLY A 32 12.71 -5.04 4.71
C GLY A 32 13.18 -4.02 3.69
N ASP A 33 12.83 -4.21 2.42
CA ASP A 33 13.17 -3.25 1.36
C ASP A 33 12.07 -2.19 1.26
N THR A 34 12.09 -1.28 2.23
CA THR A 34 11.05 -0.25 2.40
C THR A 34 10.90 0.64 1.16
N ALA A 35 12.00 1.15 0.64
CA ALA A 35 11.94 2.08 -0.49
C ALA A 35 11.31 1.42 -1.73
N ALA A 36 11.73 0.19 -2.05
CA ALA A 36 11.19 -0.54 -3.19
C ALA A 36 9.72 -0.91 -2.98
N ALA A 37 9.36 -1.31 -1.75
CA ALA A 37 7.97 -1.63 -1.42
C ALA A 37 7.06 -0.43 -1.60
N VAL A 38 7.46 0.73 -1.07
CA VAL A 38 6.68 1.96 -1.18
C VAL A 38 6.53 2.39 -2.64
N ALA A 39 7.59 2.28 -3.44
CA ALA A 39 7.52 2.60 -4.86
C ALA A 39 6.47 1.74 -5.58
N GLU A 40 6.41 0.44 -5.25
CA GLU A 40 5.41 -0.45 -5.84
C GLU A 40 4.00 -0.13 -5.36
N PHE A 41 3.82 0.19 -4.07
CA PHE A 41 2.52 0.65 -3.57
C PHE A 41 2.06 1.92 -4.28
N ASP A 42 2.97 2.87 -4.48
CA ASP A 42 2.62 4.13 -5.13
C ASP A 42 2.21 3.91 -6.60
N THR A 43 2.91 3.06 -7.33
CA THR A 43 2.53 2.70 -8.70
C THR A 43 1.16 2.02 -8.73
N LEU A 44 0.92 1.09 -7.81
CA LEU A 44 -0.37 0.43 -7.67
C LEU A 44 -1.49 1.47 -7.50
N LEU A 45 -1.30 2.43 -6.61
CA LEU A 45 -2.34 3.42 -6.28
C LEU A 45 -2.53 4.47 -7.37
N GLU A 46 -1.50 4.74 -8.18
CA GLU A 46 -1.66 5.55 -9.39
C GLU A 46 -2.54 4.86 -10.41
N ASN A 47 -2.35 3.55 -10.58
CA ASN A 47 -3.11 2.76 -11.54
C ASN A 47 -4.51 2.41 -11.03
N ASP A 48 -4.66 2.25 -9.71
CA ASP A 48 -5.91 1.78 -9.10
C ASP A 48 -6.15 2.51 -7.78
N PRO A 49 -6.62 3.76 -7.83
CA PRO A 49 -6.82 4.58 -6.62
C PRO A 49 -7.85 4.03 -5.63
N ALA A 50 -8.68 3.07 -6.06
CA ALA A 50 -9.68 2.45 -5.20
C ALA A 50 -9.15 1.19 -4.48
N TYR A 51 -7.89 0.84 -4.69
CA TYR A 51 -7.29 -0.34 -4.06
C TYR A 51 -6.95 -0.02 -2.61
N THR A 52 -7.95 -0.03 -1.76
CA THR A 52 -7.89 0.49 -0.40
C THR A 52 -6.78 -0.13 0.46
N ALA A 53 -6.59 -1.44 0.35
CA ALA A 53 -5.54 -2.15 1.10
C ALA A 53 -4.14 -1.60 0.80
N GLY A 54 -3.93 -1.06 -0.40
CA GLY A 54 -2.64 -0.50 -0.80
C GLY A 54 -2.22 0.69 0.05
N TYR A 55 -3.17 1.57 0.37
CA TYR A 55 -2.89 2.73 1.24
C TYR A 55 -2.51 2.28 2.66
N PHE A 56 -3.29 1.35 3.20
CA PHE A 56 -3.07 0.86 4.55
C PHE A 56 -1.72 0.18 4.69
N MET A 57 -1.38 -0.71 3.76
CA MET A 57 -0.11 -1.44 3.82
C MET A 57 1.10 -0.55 3.51
N ALA A 58 0.94 0.43 2.63
CA ALA A 58 1.99 1.43 2.41
C ALA A 58 2.25 2.20 3.70
N ALA A 59 1.19 2.62 4.40
CA ALA A 59 1.32 3.33 5.66
C ALA A 59 1.98 2.47 6.74
N GLN A 60 1.60 1.20 6.86
CA GLN A 60 2.24 0.29 7.81
C GLN A 60 3.73 0.14 7.53
N THR A 61 4.08 -0.03 6.25
CA THR A 61 5.47 -0.17 5.83
C THR A 61 6.29 1.06 6.20
N LEU A 62 5.73 2.24 5.94
CA LEU A 62 6.38 3.51 6.27
C LEU A 62 6.50 3.72 7.78
N ALA A 63 5.44 3.40 8.54
CA ALA A 63 5.45 3.55 9.99
C ALA A 63 6.50 2.64 10.65
N LYS A 64 6.64 1.41 10.18
CA LYS A 64 7.67 0.49 10.68
C LYS A 64 9.07 1.01 10.42
N ALA A 65 9.25 1.78 9.36
CA ALA A 65 10.54 2.39 9.01
C ALA A 65 10.72 3.76 9.67
N ALA A 66 9.87 4.12 10.62
CA ALA A 66 9.88 5.38 11.34
C ALA A 66 9.66 6.61 10.45
N GLN A 67 9.06 6.41 9.27
CA GLN A 67 8.70 7.49 8.37
C GLN A 67 7.24 7.91 8.62
N THR A 68 7.01 8.45 9.80
CA THR A 68 5.67 8.71 10.32
C THR A 68 4.87 9.71 9.49
N LEU A 69 5.48 10.80 9.05
CA LEU A 69 4.76 11.81 8.26
C LEU A 69 4.29 11.25 6.91
N ALA A 70 5.14 10.45 6.26
CA ALA A 70 4.77 9.81 4.99
C ALA A 70 3.65 8.78 5.20
N ALA A 71 3.68 8.04 6.32
CA ALA A 71 2.62 7.11 6.67
C ALA A 71 1.29 7.84 6.87
N ILE A 72 1.31 8.98 7.55
CA ILE A 72 0.11 9.80 7.78
C ILE A 72 -0.49 10.26 6.44
N GLU A 73 0.36 10.69 5.50
CA GLU A 73 -0.11 11.09 4.17
C GLU A 73 -0.83 9.96 3.44
N ARG A 74 -0.28 8.74 3.49
CA ARG A 74 -0.90 7.57 2.86
C ARG A 74 -2.24 7.23 3.50
N LEU A 75 -2.33 7.36 4.83
CA LEU A 75 -3.58 7.09 5.54
C LEU A 75 -4.66 8.10 5.18
N LYS A 76 -4.32 9.37 5.10
CA LYS A 76 -5.29 10.40 4.73
C LYS A 76 -5.85 10.17 3.33
N ALA A 77 -4.98 9.83 2.37
CA ALA A 77 -5.41 9.50 1.00
C ALA A 77 -6.28 8.24 0.99
N GLY A 78 -5.90 7.24 1.75
CA GLY A 78 -6.65 5.99 1.85
C GLY A 78 -8.03 6.18 2.47
N ILE A 79 -8.14 7.04 3.49
CA ILE A 79 -9.43 7.37 4.12
C ILE A 79 -10.36 8.01 3.10
N MET A 80 -9.85 8.95 2.30
CA MET A 80 -10.66 9.56 1.25
C MET A 80 -11.11 8.54 0.21
N SER A 81 -10.23 7.63 -0.19
CA SER A 81 -10.56 6.56 -1.13
C SER A 81 -11.64 5.63 -0.55
N ALA A 82 -11.49 5.26 0.72
CA ALA A 82 -12.46 4.39 1.39
C ALA A 82 -13.85 5.05 1.49
N ARG A 83 -13.89 6.36 1.75
CA ARG A 83 -15.15 7.10 1.76
C ARG A 83 -15.83 7.08 0.40
N ARG A 84 -15.08 7.35 -0.65
CA ARG A 84 -15.62 7.37 -2.01
C ARG A 84 -16.17 6.02 -2.44
N SER A 85 -15.54 4.93 -2.00
CA SER A 85 -15.96 3.57 -2.36
C SER A 85 -16.94 2.94 -1.36
N GLY A 86 -17.24 3.63 -0.26
CA GLY A 86 -18.14 3.10 0.77
C GLY A 86 -17.55 1.95 1.57
N ASN A 87 -16.21 1.84 1.62
CA ASN A 87 -15.54 0.79 2.37
C ASN A 87 -15.36 1.22 3.83
N ASN A 88 -16.41 1.04 4.63
CA ASN A 88 -16.43 1.50 6.02
C ASN A 88 -15.45 0.75 6.91
N HIS A 89 -15.23 -0.52 6.64
CA HIS A 89 -14.27 -1.30 7.43
C HIS A 89 -12.84 -0.75 7.26
N ALA A 90 -12.42 -0.54 6.03
CA ALA A 90 -11.11 0.03 5.75
C ALA A 90 -10.98 1.44 6.28
N LEU A 91 -12.04 2.24 6.17
CA LEU A 91 -12.07 3.59 6.73
C LEU A 91 -11.78 3.57 8.23
N SER A 92 -12.46 2.70 8.97
CA SER A 92 -12.29 2.59 10.42
C SER A 92 -10.88 2.15 10.81
N GLU A 93 -10.34 1.18 10.09
CA GLU A 93 -8.97 0.71 10.36
C GLU A 93 -7.93 1.80 10.11
N MET A 94 -8.07 2.51 9.00
CA MET A 94 -7.12 3.58 8.67
C MET A 94 -7.25 4.77 9.61
N GLN A 95 -8.48 5.11 10.01
CA GLN A 95 -8.69 6.19 10.96
C GLN A 95 -8.07 5.86 12.32
N ALA A 96 -8.21 4.61 12.78
CA ALA A 96 -7.61 4.17 14.03
C ALA A 96 -6.08 4.27 13.99
N MET A 97 -5.47 3.85 12.89
CA MET A 97 -4.02 3.96 12.72
C MET A 97 -3.57 5.43 12.67
N LEU A 98 -4.31 6.25 11.95
CA LEU A 98 -4.01 7.70 11.85
C LEU A 98 -4.04 8.35 13.22
N ASP A 99 -5.08 8.07 14.01
CA ASP A 99 -5.21 8.62 15.36
C ASP A 99 -4.02 8.22 16.23
N GLU A 100 -3.56 6.98 16.09
CA GLU A 100 -2.42 6.48 16.85
C GLU A 100 -1.13 7.18 16.45
N LEU A 101 -0.91 7.40 15.15
CA LEU A 101 0.31 8.05 14.65
C LEU A 101 0.34 9.55 14.95
N GLU A 102 -0.82 10.18 15.09
CA GLU A 102 -0.93 11.61 15.41
C GLU A 102 -0.98 11.92 16.90
N ARG A 103 -0.94 10.88 17.73
CA ARG A 103 -1.06 11.00 19.16
C ARG A 103 0.13 11.71 19.82
#